data_5996c003cadafb7b8522f94f116cf17a
#
_entry.id   5996c003cadafb7b8522f94f116cf17a
#
_cell.length_a   1.000
_cell.length_b   1.000
_cell.length_c   1.000
_cell.angle_alpha   90.00
_cell.angle_beta   90.00
_cell.angle_gamma   90.00
#
_symmetry.space_group_name_H-M   'P 1'
#
loop_
_entity.id
_entity.type
_entity.pdbx_description
1 polymer ?
#
loop_
_entity_poly.entity_id
_entity_poly.type
_entity_poly.pdbx_seq_one_letter_code
_entity_poly.pdbx_strand_id
1 'polypeptide(L)'
;MPRVVFKDVGFQRIGSHSWREYEFEDLVLYRASTIFPRWHAVRFNPKVTASNGVTKQPDLALIDEHYREWWVVEVELEHHSLEGHVLPQIEVFVDGSYSELHANWLADRNPFLDRGRLAEMMLGQQPRVLVVVDSPSTNWDGPLRSAGSRLSVVEPFRNANDEYLLRINGFQPEPQGKILTRLERFAMLRRLWRVHSPAALPPGEAADLLEIAFEGRVSEWRRVRVGDGVFLQCERGDPLDGMQAVDLIAQEDGTLSVSASQRRRKAQL
;
A
#
# COMPACT_ATOMS: atom_id res chain seq x y z
N MET A 1 -9.50 -28.81 -14.22
CA MET A 1 -8.87 -27.69 -13.48
C MET A 1 -8.42 -26.62 -14.48
N PRO A 2 -8.61 -25.34 -14.20
CA PRO A 2 -8.11 -24.27 -15.07
C PRO A 2 -6.59 -24.36 -15.24
N ARG A 3 -6.12 -24.14 -16.46
CA ARG A 3 -4.70 -24.17 -16.84
C ARG A 3 -4.34 -22.87 -17.55
N VAL A 4 -3.18 -22.32 -17.22
CA VAL A 4 -2.59 -21.15 -17.88
C VAL A 4 -1.29 -21.57 -18.56
N VAL A 5 -1.02 -21.07 -19.75
CA VAL A 5 0.28 -21.26 -20.43
C VAL A 5 0.96 -19.90 -20.48
N PHE A 6 2.18 -19.84 -19.93
CA PHE A 6 3.01 -18.65 -19.95
C PHE A 6 4.44 -19.01 -20.41
N LYS A 7 4.92 -18.36 -21.46
CA LYS A 7 6.23 -18.67 -22.11
C LYS A 7 6.39 -20.17 -22.38
N ASP A 8 5.37 -20.79 -22.99
CA ASP A 8 5.30 -22.22 -23.33
C ASP A 8 5.33 -23.21 -22.15
N VAL A 9 5.29 -22.69 -20.92
CA VAL A 9 5.18 -23.51 -19.69
C VAL A 9 3.73 -23.55 -19.23
N GLY A 10 3.24 -24.76 -18.96
CA GLY A 10 1.87 -24.99 -18.45
C GLY A 10 1.83 -24.89 -16.93
N PHE A 11 0.93 -24.04 -16.41
CA PHE A 11 0.64 -23.91 -14.98
C PHE A 11 -0.77 -24.41 -14.70
N GLN A 12 -0.94 -25.19 -13.65
CA GLN A 12 -2.23 -25.68 -13.18
C GLN A 12 -2.66 -24.90 -11.95
N ARG A 13 -3.96 -24.54 -11.86
CA ARG A 13 -4.51 -23.90 -10.68
C ARG A 13 -4.41 -24.80 -9.47
N ILE A 14 -3.99 -24.26 -8.35
CA ILE A 14 -4.06 -24.93 -7.06
C ILE A 14 -5.49 -24.74 -6.53
N GLY A 15 -6.18 -25.85 -6.19
CA GLY A 15 -7.51 -25.76 -5.59
C GLY A 15 -7.44 -25.45 -4.11
N SER A 16 -8.43 -24.77 -3.57
CA SER A 16 -8.51 -24.36 -2.15
C SER A 16 -8.33 -25.54 -1.16
N HIS A 17 -8.78 -26.74 -1.53
CA HIS A 17 -8.62 -27.94 -0.70
C HIS A 17 -7.23 -28.61 -0.84
N SER A 18 -6.33 -28.07 -1.68
CA SER A 18 -5.03 -28.69 -1.97
C SER A 18 -3.92 -28.20 -1.06
N TRP A 19 -4.19 -27.24 -0.21
CA TRP A 19 -3.23 -26.65 0.73
C TRP A 19 -3.90 -26.16 2.00
N ARG A 20 -3.06 -25.77 2.96
CA ARG A 20 -3.50 -25.23 4.25
C ARG A 20 -3.45 -23.70 4.18
N GLU A 21 -4.24 -23.06 5.01
CA GLU A 21 -4.33 -21.59 5.12
C GLU A 21 -2.95 -20.94 5.30
N TYR A 22 -2.14 -21.42 6.25
CA TYR A 22 -0.82 -20.87 6.49
C TYR A 22 0.13 -20.96 5.26
N GLU A 23 -0.04 -21.95 4.38
CA GLU A 23 0.75 -22.08 3.15
C GLU A 23 0.35 -21.00 2.14
N PHE A 24 -0.93 -20.64 2.12
CA PHE A 24 -1.43 -19.54 1.31
C PHE A 24 -1.02 -18.19 1.88
N GLU A 25 -1.10 -17.97 3.21
CA GLU A 25 -0.57 -16.79 3.88
C GLU A 25 0.91 -16.57 3.55
N ASP A 26 1.74 -17.63 3.66
CA ASP A 26 3.16 -17.58 3.35
C ASP A 26 3.39 -17.20 1.88
N LEU A 27 2.61 -17.73 0.95
CA LEU A 27 2.68 -17.37 -0.46
C LEU A 27 2.31 -15.90 -0.69
N VAL A 28 1.22 -15.43 -0.09
CA VAL A 28 0.76 -14.03 -0.18
C VAL A 28 1.84 -13.10 0.35
N LEU A 29 2.39 -13.38 1.52
CA LEU A 29 3.46 -12.58 2.12
C LEU A 29 4.75 -12.60 1.28
N TYR A 30 5.16 -13.77 0.81
CA TYR A 30 6.36 -13.92 -0.03
C TYR A 30 6.24 -13.17 -1.36
N ARG A 31 5.04 -13.12 -1.93
CA ARG A 31 4.73 -12.43 -3.18
C ARG A 31 4.14 -11.03 -3.00
N ALA A 32 4.13 -10.52 -1.79
CA ALA A 32 3.45 -9.27 -1.45
C ALA A 32 3.91 -8.07 -2.29
N SER A 33 5.19 -7.96 -2.61
CA SER A 33 5.70 -6.89 -3.49
C SER A 33 5.13 -6.90 -4.91
N THR A 34 4.65 -8.07 -5.35
CA THR A 34 3.98 -8.24 -6.66
C THR A 34 2.47 -8.04 -6.52
N ILE A 35 1.87 -8.54 -5.42
CA ILE A 35 0.43 -8.46 -5.17
C ILE A 35 0.04 -7.05 -4.74
N PHE A 36 0.84 -6.44 -3.86
CA PHE A 36 0.58 -5.13 -3.26
C PHE A 36 1.79 -4.19 -3.48
N PRO A 37 2.03 -3.75 -4.71
CA PRO A 37 3.15 -2.84 -4.99
C PRO A 37 3.00 -1.55 -4.19
N ARG A 38 4.11 -1.02 -3.67
CA ARG A 38 4.19 0.20 -2.85
C ARG A 38 3.64 0.04 -1.41
N TRP A 39 3.42 -1.20 -0.97
CA TRP A 39 3.06 -1.50 0.41
C TRP A 39 4.17 -2.29 1.08
N HIS A 40 4.43 -1.97 2.35
CA HIS A 40 5.14 -2.86 3.24
C HIS A 40 4.15 -3.90 3.76
N ALA A 41 4.21 -5.11 3.25
CA ALA A 41 3.43 -6.22 3.76
C ALA A 41 4.23 -6.96 4.84
N VAL A 42 3.65 -7.10 6.01
CA VAL A 42 4.29 -7.73 7.17
C VAL A 42 3.29 -8.59 7.93
N ARG A 43 3.76 -9.61 8.62
CA ARG A 43 2.89 -10.37 9.54
C ARG A 43 2.38 -9.46 10.64
N PHE A 44 1.11 -9.66 11.02
CA PHE A 44 0.47 -8.89 12.06
C PHE A 44 -0.37 -9.80 12.98
N ASN A 45 0.29 -10.44 13.94
CA ASN A 45 -0.33 -11.40 14.84
C ASN A 45 -0.66 -10.88 16.26
N PRO A 46 -0.61 -9.58 16.61
CA PRO A 46 -1.13 -9.13 17.91
C PRO A 46 -2.64 -9.26 17.96
N LYS A 47 -3.14 -9.50 19.18
CA LYS A 47 -4.58 -9.55 19.40
C LYS A 47 -5.22 -8.19 19.25
N VAL A 48 -6.22 -8.10 18.41
CA VAL A 48 -7.10 -6.93 18.24
C VAL A 48 -8.38 -7.18 19.01
N THR A 49 -8.82 -6.22 19.81
CA THR A 49 -10.02 -6.34 20.63
C THR A 49 -11.07 -5.32 20.16
N ALA A 50 -12.25 -5.79 19.82
CA ALA A 50 -13.38 -4.95 19.47
C ALA A 50 -14.03 -4.33 20.71
N SER A 51 -14.90 -3.34 20.52
CA SER A 51 -15.61 -2.63 21.59
C SER A 51 -16.46 -3.55 22.46
N ASN A 52 -16.96 -4.67 21.92
CA ASN A 52 -17.71 -5.70 22.64
C ASN A 52 -16.83 -6.69 23.42
N GLY A 53 -15.50 -6.51 23.43
CA GLY A 53 -14.54 -7.37 24.12
C GLY A 53 -14.11 -8.63 23.34
N VAL A 54 -14.68 -8.90 22.18
CA VAL A 54 -14.26 -10.02 21.33
C VAL A 54 -12.87 -9.73 20.77
N THR A 55 -12.03 -10.77 20.74
CA THR A 55 -10.63 -10.64 20.34
C THR A 55 -10.29 -11.58 19.19
N LYS A 56 -9.59 -11.09 18.19
CA LYS A 56 -9.08 -11.86 17.04
C LYS A 56 -7.63 -11.48 16.74
N GLN A 57 -6.96 -12.30 15.94
CA GLN A 57 -5.61 -12.07 15.45
C GLN A 57 -5.66 -11.97 13.93
N PRO A 58 -5.25 -10.86 13.33
CA PRO A 58 -5.10 -10.77 11.89
C PRO A 58 -3.83 -11.46 11.40
N ASP A 59 -3.75 -11.76 10.10
CA ASP A 59 -2.60 -12.42 9.50
C ASP A 59 -1.51 -11.42 9.12
N LEU A 60 -1.89 -10.36 8.37
CA LEU A 60 -0.94 -9.40 7.82
C LEU A 60 -1.39 -7.97 8.07
N ALA A 61 -0.43 -7.05 7.96
CA ALA A 61 -0.66 -5.63 7.78
C ALA A 61 -0.01 -5.15 6.47
N LEU A 62 -0.72 -4.30 5.72
CA LEU A 62 -0.13 -3.51 4.65
C LEU A 62 0.03 -2.08 5.16
N ILE A 63 1.25 -1.58 5.09
CA ILE A 63 1.61 -0.23 5.54
C ILE A 63 2.08 0.53 4.31
N ASP A 64 1.45 1.65 4.00
CA ASP A 64 1.89 2.52 2.91
C ASP A 64 3.37 2.91 3.09
N GLU A 65 4.16 2.86 2.02
CA GLU A 65 5.59 3.25 2.03
C GLU A 65 5.83 4.66 2.62
N HIS A 66 4.79 5.50 2.64
CA HIS A 66 4.82 6.84 3.21
C HIS A 66 4.09 6.97 4.55
N TYR A 67 3.60 5.88 5.12
CA TYR A 67 2.86 5.84 6.40
C TYR A 67 1.62 6.75 6.43
N ARG A 68 0.91 6.86 5.32
CA ARG A 68 -0.31 7.68 5.22
C ARG A 68 -1.57 6.89 5.51
N GLU A 69 -1.52 5.59 5.28
CA GLU A 69 -2.62 4.65 5.54
C GLU A 69 -2.09 3.24 5.75
N TRP A 70 -2.94 2.40 6.29
CA TRP A 70 -2.62 1.01 6.48
C TRP A 70 -3.87 0.13 6.44
N TRP A 71 -3.65 -1.16 6.19
CA TRP A 71 -4.69 -2.16 6.12
C TRP A 71 -4.38 -3.30 7.06
N VAL A 72 -5.42 -3.82 7.71
CA VAL A 72 -5.41 -5.16 8.31
C VAL A 72 -5.86 -6.14 7.22
N VAL A 73 -5.13 -7.23 7.07
CA VAL A 73 -5.39 -8.23 6.04
C VAL A 73 -5.66 -9.58 6.69
N GLU A 74 -6.75 -10.18 6.30
CA GLU A 74 -7.11 -11.56 6.58
C GLU A 74 -6.91 -12.38 5.31
N VAL A 75 -6.20 -13.49 5.42
CA VAL A 75 -5.88 -14.38 4.30
C VAL A 75 -6.62 -15.68 4.49
N GLU A 76 -7.53 -15.99 3.58
CA GLU A 76 -8.51 -17.05 3.74
C GLU A 76 -8.57 -18.00 2.56
N LEU A 77 -9.07 -19.21 2.80
CA LEU A 77 -9.38 -20.18 1.75
C LEU A 77 -10.86 -20.08 1.37
N GLU A 78 -11.14 -20.09 0.08
CA GLU A 78 -12.52 -19.90 -0.44
C GLU A 78 -13.53 -20.90 0.13
N HIS A 79 -13.09 -22.09 0.55
CA HIS A 79 -13.97 -23.11 1.12
C HIS A 79 -14.33 -22.88 2.60
N HIS A 80 -13.74 -21.88 3.26
CA HIS A 80 -14.11 -21.52 4.63
C HIS A 80 -15.50 -20.86 4.67
N SER A 81 -16.17 -20.96 5.82
CA SER A 81 -17.49 -20.36 5.97
C SER A 81 -17.40 -18.86 6.10
N LEU A 82 -17.99 -18.13 5.18
CA LEU A 82 -18.03 -16.67 5.23
C LEU A 82 -18.72 -16.18 6.53
N GLU A 83 -19.94 -16.66 6.79
CA GLU A 83 -20.73 -16.22 7.94
C GLU A 83 -20.23 -16.76 9.28
N GLY A 84 -19.74 -18.00 9.28
CA GLY A 84 -19.32 -18.67 10.52
C GLY A 84 -17.89 -18.40 10.94
N HIS A 85 -17.04 -17.94 10.01
CA HIS A 85 -15.60 -17.77 10.24
C HIS A 85 -15.11 -16.38 9.87
N VAL A 86 -15.26 -15.98 8.62
CA VAL A 86 -14.62 -14.76 8.08
C VAL A 86 -15.29 -13.48 8.61
N LEU A 87 -16.61 -13.35 8.47
CA LEU A 87 -17.32 -12.13 8.90
C LEU A 87 -17.11 -11.80 10.38
N PRO A 88 -17.16 -12.77 11.33
CA PRO A 88 -16.87 -12.48 12.75
C PRO A 88 -15.44 -11.96 13.00
N GLN A 89 -14.47 -12.28 12.17
CA GLN A 89 -13.12 -11.73 12.25
C GLN A 89 -13.08 -10.30 11.72
N ILE A 90 -13.69 -10.07 10.55
CA ILE A 90 -13.77 -8.75 9.93
C ILE A 90 -14.46 -7.74 10.85
N GLU A 91 -15.56 -8.11 11.49
CA GLU A 91 -16.26 -7.25 12.47
C GLU A 91 -15.33 -6.79 13.60
N VAL A 92 -14.49 -7.72 14.11
CA VAL A 92 -13.51 -7.38 15.14
C VAL A 92 -12.43 -6.44 14.59
N PHE A 93 -11.95 -6.64 13.37
CA PHE A 93 -10.91 -5.79 12.81
C PHE A 93 -11.41 -4.39 12.44
N VAL A 94 -12.65 -4.25 11.99
CA VAL A 94 -13.28 -2.96 11.67
C VAL A 94 -13.57 -2.14 12.92
N ASP A 95 -14.06 -2.78 14.00
CA ASP A 95 -14.38 -2.14 15.29
C ASP A 95 -13.21 -2.16 16.29
N GLY A 96 -12.07 -2.72 15.89
CA GLY A 96 -10.96 -3.01 16.77
C GLY A 96 -10.21 -1.77 17.24
N SER A 97 -9.63 -1.88 18.42
CA SER A 97 -8.75 -0.86 19.00
C SER A 97 -7.29 -1.14 18.66
N TYR A 98 -6.66 -0.19 18.01
CA TYR A 98 -5.24 -0.23 17.65
C TYR A 98 -4.45 0.80 18.47
N SER A 99 -3.26 0.43 18.91
CA SER A 99 -2.51 1.21 19.88
C SER A 99 -1.01 1.24 19.55
N GLU A 100 -0.28 2.05 20.29
CA GLU A 100 1.18 2.09 20.22
C GLU A 100 1.84 0.72 20.47
N LEU A 101 1.20 -0.17 21.25
CA LEU A 101 1.70 -1.54 21.45
C LEU A 101 1.74 -2.34 20.15
N HIS A 102 0.74 -2.16 19.29
CA HIS A 102 0.71 -2.79 17.96
C HIS A 102 1.80 -2.22 17.05
N ALA A 103 1.99 -0.90 17.06
CA ALA A 103 3.07 -0.25 16.30
C ALA A 103 4.45 -0.72 16.76
N ASN A 104 4.68 -0.78 18.06
CA ASN A 104 5.93 -1.27 18.64
C ASN A 104 6.17 -2.74 18.27
N TRP A 105 5.15 -3.59 18.34
CA TRP A 105 5.24 -5.00 17.97
C TRP A 105 5.66 -5.18 16.50
N LEU A 106 5.09 -4.38 15.59
CA LEU A 106 5.44 -4.38 14.16
C LEU A 106 6.87 -3.91 13.94
N ALA A 107 7.27 -2.79 14.55
CA ALA A 107 8.61 -2.21 14.39
C ALA A 107 9.71 -3.11 14.98
N ASP A 108 9.45 -3.80 16.09
CA ASP A 108 10.40 -4.74 16.69
C ASP A 108 10.73 -5.92 15.78
N ARG A 109 9.77 -6.38 14.99
CA ARG A 109 9.91 -7.52 14.08
C ARG A 109 10.33 -7.13 12.67
N ASN A 110 10.17 -5.87 12.33
CA ASN A 110 10.44 -5.34 11.01
C ASN A 110 11.31 -4.08 11.11
N PRO A 111 12.64 -4.23 11.32
CA PRO A 111 13.55 -3.10 11.55
C PRO A 111 13.65 -2.07 10.41
N PHE A 112 13.10 -2.39 9.24
CA PHE A 112 12.98 -1.46 8.12
C PHE A 112 11.83 -0.48 8.25
N LEU A 113 10.87 -0.73 9.17
CA LEU A 113 9.78 0.19 9.47
C LEU A 113 10.24 1.28 10.45
N ASP A 114 9.85 2.52 10.16
CA ASP A 114 10.08 3.64 11.07
C ASP A 114 9.06 3.60 12.21
N ARG A 115 9.54 3.34 13.43
CA ARG A 115 8.71 3.18 14.63
C ARG A 115 7.87 4.42 14.94
N GLY A 116 8.46 5.61 14.80
CA GLY A 116 7.77 6.86 15.13
C GLY A 116 6.61 7.13 14.17
N ARG A 117 6.88 7.03 12.87
CA ARG A 117 5.87 7.21 11.83
C ARG A 117 4.77 6.14 11.89
N LEU A 118 5.15 4.90 12.21
CA LEU A 118 4.20 3.81 12.36
C LEU A 118 3.25 4.06 13.53
N ALA A 119 3.78 4.49 14.69
CA ALA A 119 2.98 4.84 15.86
C ALA A 119 2.05 6.03 15.57
N GLU A 120 2.55 7.09 14.94
CA GLU A 120 1.77 8.25 14.55
C GLU A 120 0.61 7.86 13.60
N MET A 121 0.89 7.06 12.57
CA MET A 121 -0.13 6.56 11.64
C MET A 121 -1.19 5.72 12.37
N MET A 122 -0.79 4.75 13.17
CA MET A 122 -1.72 3.82 13.82
C MET A 122 -2.57 4.47 14.92
N LEU A 123 -2.04 5.50 15.58
CA LEU A 123 -2.80 6.30 16.56
C LEU A 123 -3.71 7.34 15.88
N GLY A 124 -3.30 7.83 14.71
CA GLY A 124 -4.03 8.87 13.98
C GLY A 124 -5.20 8.38 13.14
N GLN A 125 -5.21 7.09 12.78
CA GLN A 125 -6.26 6.56 11.89
C GLN A 125 -6.52 5.06 12.08
N GLN A 126 -7.77 4.69 11.91
CA GLN A 126 -8.19 3.29 11.86
C GLN A 126 -7.71 2.63 10.56
N PRO A 127 -7.33 1.34 10.60
CA PRO A 127 -7.04 0.60 9.38
C PRO A 127 -8.29 0.40 8.54
N ARG A 128 -8.09 0.23 7.26
CA ARG A 128 -9.06 -0.45 6.40
C ARG A 128 -8.87 -1.95 6.53
N VAL A 129 -9.88 -2.75 6.15
CA VAL A 129 -9.80 -4.20 6.23
C VAL A 129 -9.89 -4.81 4.85
N LEU A 130 -8.97 -5.73 4.55
CA LEU A 130 -8.88 -6.47 3.31
C LEU A 130 -8.95 -7.96 3.59
N VAL A 131 -9.79 -8.67 2.86
CA VAL A 131 -9.77 -10.13 2.80
C VAL A 131 -9.10 -10.57 1.51
N VAL A 132 -8.12 -11.45 1.60
CA VAL A 132 -7.43 -12.06 0.46
C VAL A 132 -7.84 -13.52 0.40
N VAL A 133 -8.41 -13.95 -0.72
CA VAL A 133 -8.88 -15.32 -0.91
C VAL A 133 -8.19 -15.99 -2.10
N ASP A 134 -7.94 -17.29 -1.99
CA ASP A 134 -7.21 -18.08 -3.01
C ASP A 134 -8.03 -18.38 -4.27
N SER A 135 -9.32 -18.11 -4.25
CA SER A 135 -10.24 -18.46 -5.34
C SER A 135 -11.40 -17.47 -5.45
N PRO A 136 -11.93 -17.21 -6.66
CA PRO A 136 -13.13 -16.41 -6.81
C PRO A 136 -14.31 -17.03 -6.04
N SER A 137 -14.94 -16.22 -5.22
CA SER A 137 -16.20 -16.55 -4.56
C SER A 137 -17.28 -15.54 -4.96
N THR A 138 -18.37 -16.03 -5.56
CA THR A 138 -19.45 -15.18 -6.06
C THR A 138 -20.26 -14.51 -4.95
N ASN A 139 -20.18 -15.03 -3.73
CA ASN A 139 -21.08 -14.64 -2.62
C ASN A 139 -20.38 -13.79 -1.56
N TRP A 140 -19.07 -13.55 -1.65
CA TRP A 140 -18.30 -12.90 -0.58
C TRP A 140 -18.26 -11.36 -0.69
N ASP A 141 -18.17 -10.82 -1.91
CA ASP A 141 -17.93 -9.36 -2.10
C ASP A 141 -19.01 -8.48 -1.45
N GLY A 142 -20.28 -8.82 -1.63
CA GLY A 142 -21.39 -8.04 -1.05
C GLY A 142 -21.39 -8.01 0.49
N PRO A 143 -21.42 -9.18 1.15
CA PRO A 143 -21.35 -9.25 2.62
C PRO A 143 -20.10 -8.60 3.23
N LEU A 144 -18.91 -8.86 2.65
CA LEU A 144 -17.65 -8.25 3.11
C LEU A 144 -17.68 -6.72 2.99
N ARG A 145 -18.19 -6.19 1.87
CA ARG A 145 -18.34 -4.75 1.69
C ARG A 145 -19.33 -4.15 2.68
N SER A 146 -20.41 -4.86 2.99
CA SER A 146 -21.38 -4.44 4.00
C SER A 146 -20.79 -4.45 5.42
N ALA A 147 -19.83 -5.34 5.69
CA ALA A 147 -19.08 -5.40 6.93
C ALA A 147 -17.90 -4.42 7.00
N GLY A 148 -17.73 -3.55 5.99
CA GLY A 148 -16.68 -2.52 5.98
C GLY A 148 -15.32 -3.00 5.44
N SER A 149 -15.26 -4.17 4.80
CA SER A 149 -14.03 -4.71 4.22
C SER A 149 -14.05 -4.75 2.69
N ARG A 150 -12.92 -5.12 2.09
CA ARG A 150 -12.75 -5.32 0.66
C ARG A 150 -12.26 -6.73 0.37
N LEU A 151 -12.55 -7.24 -0.81
CA LEU A 151 -12.15 -8.57 -1.25
C LEU A 151 -11.12 -8.48 -2.38
N SER A 152 -9.95 -9.09 -2.15
CA SER A 152 -8.95 -9.38 -3.17
C SER A 152 -8.92 -10.88 -3.44
N VAL A 153 -8.74 -11.26 -4.68
CA VAL A 153 -8.65 -12.66 -5.09
C VAL A 153 -7.27 -12.90 -5.68
N VAL A 154 -6.50 -13.79 -5.07
CA VAL A 154 -5.16 -14.17 -5.49
C VAL A 154 -5.15 -15.65 -5.83
N GLU A 155 -5.35 -15.99 -7.10
CA GLU A 155 -5.41 -17.38 -7.54
C GLU A 155 -4.00 -17.89 -7.89
N PRO A 156 -3.47 -18.87 -7.16
CA PRO A 156 -2.18 -19.43 -7.43
C PRO A 156 -2.27 -20.57 -8.47
N PHE A 157 -1.31 -20.57 -9.38
CA PHE A 157 -1.06 -21.61 -10.35
C PHE A 157 0.36 -22.11 -10.16
N ARG A 158 0.57 -23.41 -10.29
CA ARG A 158 1.88 -24.06 -10.12
C ARG A 158 2.22 -24.91 -11.33
N ASN A 159 3.46 -24.91 -11.75
CA ASN A 159 3.97 -25.80 -12.77
C ASN A 159 4.66 -27.06 -12.15
N ALA A 160 5.17 -27.93 -13.01
CA ALA A 160 5.86 -29.15 -12.58
C ALA A 160 7.21 -28.89 -11.86
N ASN A 161 7.75 -27.68 -11.96
CA ASN A 161 9.00 -27.26 -11.30
C ASN A 161 8.76 -26.48 -10.01
N ASP A 162 7.53 -26.49 -9.46
CA ASP A 162 7.11 -25.73 -8.29
C ASP A 162 7.25 -24.19 -8.44
N GLU A 163 7.26 -23.70 -9.68
CA GLU A 163 7.18 -22.26 -9.94
C GLU A 163 5.72 -21.78 -9.88
N TYR A 164 5.50 -20.60 -9.31
CA TYR A 164 4.18 -20.03 -9.12
C TYR A 164 3.90 -18.89 -10.10
N LEU A 165 2.70 -18.91 -10.68
CA LEU A 165 2.07 -17.80 -11.35
C LEU A 165 0.82 -17.39 -10.55
N LEU A 166 0.62 -16.09 -10.37
CA LEU A 166 -0.55 -15.55 -9.67
C LEU A 166 -1.46 -14.83 -10.65
N ARG A 167 -2.76 -15.09 -10.53
CA ARG A 167 -3.80 -14.25 -11.15
C ARG A 167 -4.45 -13.43 -10.04
N ILE A 168 -4.37 -12.11 -10.16
CA ILE A 168 -4.87 -11.20 -9.15
C ILE A 168 -6.13 -10.52 -9.71
N ASN A 169 -7.23 -10.57 -8.96
CA ASN A 169 -8.51 -9.99 -9.30
C ASN A 169 -9.15 -9.34 -8.06
N GLY A 170 -10.29 -8.69 -8.26
CA GLY A 170 -11.00 -8.01 -7.18
C GLY A 170 -10.35 -6.68 -6.80
N PHE A 171 -10.55 -6.28 -5.55
CA PHE A 171 -10.01 -5.02 -5.05
C PHE A 171 -8.51 -5.13 -4.79
N GLN A 172 -7.77 -4.12 -5.25
CA GLN A 172 -6.36 -3.96 -4.94
C GLN A 172 -6.18 -2.65 -4.17
N PRO A 173 -5.58 -2.68 -2.96
CA PRO A 173 -5.30 -1.46 -2.24
C PRO A 173 -4.26 -0.63 -3.01
N GLU A 174 -4.66 0.55 -3.42
CA GLU A 174 -3.74 1.54 -3.98
C GLU A 174 -3.44 2.55 -2.88
N PRO A 175 -2.16 2.86 -2.60
CA PRO A 175 -1.81 3.91 -1.63
C PRO A 175 -2.43 5.24 -2.03
N GLN A 176 -2.92 5.99 -1.05
CA GLN A 176 -3.57 7.28 -1.29
C GLN A 176 -2.67 8.18 -2.12
N GLY A 177 -3.21 8.67 -3.22
CA GLY A 177 -2.51 9.49 -4.20
C GLY A 177 -1.55 8.71 -5.08
N LYS A 178 -1.53 9.09 -6.34
CA LYS A 178 -0.62 8.56 -7.36
C LYS A 178 0.68 9.36 -7.32
N ILE A 179 1.83 8.70 -7.13
CA ILE A 179 3.11 9.37 -7.35
C ILE A 179 3.18 9.78 -8.81
N LEU A 180 3.20 11.07 -9.06
CA LEU A 180 3.32 11.64 -10.40
C LEU A 180 4.78 11.60 -10.84
N THR A 181 5.66 12.17 -10.03
CA THR A 181 7.07 12.30 -10.36
C THR A 181 7.88 12.54 -9.09
N ARG A 182 9.18 12.27 -9.19
CA ARG A 182 10.15 12.66 -8.18
C ARG A 182 10.60 14.09 -8.43
N LEU A 183 10.69 14.85 -7.36
CA LEU A 183 11.34 16.16 -7.32
C LEU A 183 12.69 16.01 -6.63
N GLU A 184 13.72 16.60 -7.20
CA GLU A 184 15.06 16.59 -6.64
C GLU A 184 15.59 18.03 -6.55
N ARG A 185 16.18 18.37 -5.41
CA ARG A 185 16.71 19.70 -5.17
C ARG A 185 17.83 20.01 -6.16
N PHE A 186 17.75 21.15 -6.85
CA PHE A 186 18.78 21.54 -7.78
C PHE A 186 19.95 22.19 -7.03
N ALA A 187 21.11 21.55 -7.05
CA ALA A 187 22.26 21.89 -6.19
C ALA A 187 22.71 23.35 -6.31
N MET A 188 22.60 23.95 -7.51
CA MET A 188 23.06 25.32 -7.78
C MET A 188 22.05 26.40 -7.37
N LEU A 189 20.77 26.06 -7.26
CA LEU A 189 19.67 26.98 -6.94
C LEU A 189 18.75 26.36 -5.93
N ARG A 190 19.00 26.61 -4.64
CA ARG A 190 18.34 25.93 -3.50
C ARG A 190 16.81 25.96 -3.49
N ARG A 191 16.17 26.86 -4.22
CA ARG A 191 14.70 26.99 -4.31
C ARG A 191 14.12 26.29 -5.53
N LEU A 192 14.95 25.69 -6.39
CA LEU A 192 14.49 24.97 -7.57
C LEU A 192 14.52 23.46 -7.32
N TRP A 193 13.42 22.84 -7.68
CA TRP A 193 13.24 21.40 -7.61
C TRP A 193 13.07 20.84 -9.00
N ARG A 194 14.03 20.04 -9.44
CA ARG A 194 13.99 19.39 -10.76
C ARG A 194 12.89 18.34 -10.78
N VAL A 195 12.06 18.38 -11.81
CA VAL A 195 11.02 17.38 -12.07
C VAL A 195 11.59 16.28 -12.94
N HIS A 196 11.60 15.03 -12.44
CA HIS A 196 12.17 13.90 -13.19
C HIS A 196 11.29 13.46 -14.37
N SER A 197 9.97 13.54 -14.24
CA SER A 197 9.00 13.17 -15.28
C SER A 197 8.05 14.35 -15.56
N PRO A 198 8.46 15.34 -16.36
CA PRO A 198 7.66 16.53 -16.60
C PRO A 198 6.27 16.27 -17.19
N ALA A 199 6.15 15.22 -18.03
CA ALA A 199 4.89 14.81 -18.65
C ALA A 199 3.86 14.28 -17.64
N ALA A 200 4.28 13.95 -16.41
CA ALA A 200 3.39 13.50 -15.34
C ALA A 200 2.79 14.67 -14.52
N LEU A 201 3.29 15.90 -14.71
CA LEU A 201 2.66 17.06 -14.10
C LEU A 201 1.29 17.33 -14.72
N PRO A 202 0.37 17.96 -13.97
CA PRO A 202 -0.88 18.46 -14.56
C PRO A 202 -0.59 19.31 -15.82
N PRO A 203 -1.47 19.31 -16.82
CA PRO A 203 -1.31 20.16 -17.98
C PRO A 203 -1.14 21.64 -17.57
N GLY A 204 -0.29 22.37 -18.27
CA GLY A 204 -0.07 23.80 -18.02
C GLY A 204 1.19 24.30 -18.66
N GLU A 205 1.32 25.63 -18.73
CA GLU A 205 2.42 26.34 -19.36
C GLU A 205 3.56 26.69 -18.38
N ALA A 206 4.66 27.19 -18.91
CA ALA A 206 5.70 27.81 -18.10
C ALA A 206 5.11 29.06 -17.40
N ALA A 207 5.36 29.20 -16.09
CA ALA A 207 4.82 30.20 -15.17
C ALA A 207 3.46 29.88 -14.54
N ASP A 208 2.78 28.80 -14.89
CA ASP A 208 1.61 28.36 -14.16
C ASP A 208 1.94 28.01 -12.71
N LEU A 209 1.04 28.40 -11.82
CA LEU A 209 1.13 28.06 -10.41
C LEU A 209 0.45 26.71 -10.13
N LEU A 210 1.11 25.91 -9.32
CA LEU A 210 0.58 24.67 -8.76
C LEU A 210 0.45 24.84 -7.24
N GLU A 211 -0.68 24.50 -6.70
CA GLU A 211 -0.86 24.38 -5.25
C GLU A 211 -0.38 23.02 -4.78
N ILE A 212 0.61 23.01 -3.89
CA ILE A 212 1.19 21.78 -3.37
C ILE A 212 1.14 21.78 -1.84
N ALA A 213 0.55 20.75 -1.26
CA ALA A 213 0.45 20.54 0.17
C ALA A 213 1.69 19.80 0.72
N PHE A 214 2.17 20.24 1.86
CA PHE A 214 3.19 19.57 2.66
C PHE A 214 2.91 19.78 4.15
N GLU A 215 2.86 18.72 4.94
CA GLU A 215 2.59 18.76 6.39
C GLU A 215 1.38 19.64 6.76
N GLY A 216 0.28 19.49 6.02
CA GLY A 216 -0.95 20.22 6.24
C GLY A 216 -0.94 21.70 5.82
N ARG A 217 0.14 22.18 5.20
CA ARG A 217 0.25 23.53 4.66
C ARG A 217 0.26 23.50 3.13
N VAL A 218 -0.55 24.34 2.52
CA VAL A 218 -0.57 24.52 1.06
C VAL A 218 0.35 25.68 0.69
N SER A 219 1.16 25.50 -0.35
CA SER A 219 2.06 26.51 -0.89
C SER A 219 1.94 26.57 -2.41
N GLU A 220 2.16 27.75 -2.96
CA GLU A 220 2.15 28.00 -4.40
C GLU A 220 3.53 27.75 -5.00
N TRP A 221 3.55 26.99 -6.08
CA TRP A 221 4.77 26.59 -6.77
C TRP A 221 4.68 26.96 -8.25
N ARG A 222 5.64 27.74 -8.72
CA ARG A 222 5.74 28.15 -10.11
C ARG A 222 6.47 27.08 -10.92
N ARG A 223 5.94 26.76 -12.08
CA ARG A 223 6.60 25.93 -13.06
C ARG A 223 7.62 26.78 -13.82
N VAL A 224 8.89 26.36 -13.84
CA VAL A 224 10.01 27.05 -14.48
C VAL A 224 10.66 26.11 -15.49
N ARG A 225 10.93 26.60 -16.70
CA ARG A 225 11.72 25.88 -17.69
C ARG A 225 13.13 26.46 -17.76
N VAL A 226 14.14 25.58 -17.72
CA VAL A 226 15.55 25.93 -17.89
C VAL A 226 16.15 24.94 -18.89
N GLY A 227 16.39 25.36 -20.11
CA GLY A 227 16.75 24.47 -21.22
C GLY A 227 15.64 23.44 -21.43
N ASP A 228 16.01 22.17 -21.51
CA ASP A 228 15.05 21.04 -21.63
C ASP A 228 14.47 20.58 -20.30
N GLY A 229 14.92 21.14 -19.17
CA GLY A 229 14.49 20.77 -17.84
C GLY A 229 13.25 21.54 -17.38
N VAL A 230 12.37 20.85 -16.65
CA VAL A 230 11.25 21.45 -15.92
C VAL A 230 11.57 21.44 -14.43
N PHE A 231 11.32 22.55 -13.78
CA PHE A 231 11.55 22.75 -12.36
C PHE A 231 10.29 23.32 -11.70
N LEU A 232 10.16 23.10 -10.39
CA LEU A 232 9.19 23.76 -9.56
C LEU A 232 9.92 24.70 -8.57
N GLN A 233 9.41 25.90 -8.42
CA GLN A 233 9.93 26.91 -7.51
C GLN A 233 8.82 27.36 -6.58
N CYS A 234 9.02 27.25 -5.27
CA CYS A 234 8.07 27.78 -4.30
C CYS A 234 8.11 29.32 -4.30
N GLU A 235 6.95 29.95 -4.39
CA GLU A 235 6.84 31.42 -4.43
C GLU A 235 7.18 32.08 -3.09
N ARG A 236 6.83 31.45 -1.98
CA ARG A 236 6.99 32.01 -0.64
C ARG A 236 7.73 31.03 0.29
N GLY A 237 9.03 31.23 0.35
CA GLY A 237 9.88 30.31 1.13
C GLY A 237 10.10 28.98 0.43
N ASP A 238 10.67 28.02 1.13
CA ASP A 238 10.81 26.62 0.68
C ASP A 238 10.35 25.71 1.82
N PRO A 239 9.11 25.21 1.78
CA PRO A 239 8.60 24.33 2.84
C PRO A 239 9.36 22.99 2.92
N LEU A 240 10.14 22.67 1.89
CA LEU A 240 10.94 21.44 1.80
C LEU A 240 12.42 21.69 2.14
N ASP A 241 12.73 22.79 2.83
CA ASP A 241 14.12 23.10 3.19
C ASP A 241 14.73 21.95 4.04
N GLY A 242 15.97 21.62 3.74
CA GLY A 242 16.66 20.45 4.34
C GLY A 242 16.46 19.14 3.58
N MET A 243 15.44 19.00 2.74
CA MET A 243 15.23 17.81 1.93
C MET A 243 16.06 17.83 0.65
N GLN A 244 16.47 16.66 0.17
CA GLN A 244 17.22 16.49 -1.10
C GLN A 244 16.33 15.98 -2.22
N ALA A 245 15.34 15.16 -1.89
CA ALA A 245 14.38 14.63 -2.84
C ALA A 245 13.05 14.34 -2.15
N VAL A 246 11.96 14.55 -2.91
CA VAL A 246 10.59 14.25 -2.49
C VAL A 246 9.82 13.65 -3.66
N ASP A 247 8.76 12.92 -3.37
CA ASP A 247 7.83 12.44 -4.37
C ASP A 247 6.62 13.38 -4.44
N LEU A 248 6.29 13.85 -5.65
CA LEU A 248 5.08 14.63 -5.93
C LEU A 248 3.92 13.67 -6.16
N ILE A 249 2.83 13.86 -5.46
CA ILE A 249 1.69 12.95 -5.39
C ILE A 249 0.44 13.70 -5.81
N ALA A 250 -0.36 13.14 -6.73
CA ALA A 250 -1.73 13.57 -6.96
C ALA A 250 -2.66 12.79 -6.02
N GLN A 251 -3.46 13.48 -5.24
CA GLN A 251 -4.49 12.89 -4.39
C GLN A 251 -5.74 12.55 -5.23
N GLU A 252 -6.64 11.73 -4.68
CA GLU A 252 -7.89 11.35 -5.36
C GLU A 252 -8.80 12.55 -5.67
N ASP A 253 -8.75 13.59 -4.84
CA ASP A 253 -9.49 14.85 -5.02
C ASP A 253 -8.84 15.82 -6.02
N GLY A 254 -7.74 15.39 -6.66
CA GLY A 254 -6.98 16.19 -7.62
C GLY A 254 -5.97 17.16 -6.97
N THR A 255 -5.89 17.25 -5.65
CA THR A 255 -4.87 18.06 -4.99
C THR A 255 -3.48 17.45 -5.17
N LEU A 256 -2.44 18.30 -5.14
CA LEU A 256 -1.06 17.85 -5.15
C LEU A 256 -0.47 17.90 -3.76
N SER A 257 0.32 16.90 -3.41
CA SER A 257 1.09 16.88 -2.16
C SER A 257 2.51 16.36 -2.40
N VAL A 258 3.40 16.59 -1.45
CA VAL A 258 4.74 16.00 -1.48
C VAL A 258 4.98 15.15 -0.24
N SER A 259 5.79 14.12 -0.42
CA SER A 259 6.25 13.23 0.64
C SER A 259 7.75 13.00 0.51
N ALA A 260 8.42 12.79 1.64
CA ALA A 260 9.86 12.49 1.65
C ALA A 260 10.15 11.24 0.79
N SER A 261 11.01 11.38 -0.21
CA SER A 261 11.42 10.25 -1.04
C SER A 261 12.35 9.33 -0.25
N GLN A 262 11.91 8.10 -0.01
CA GLN A 262 12.79 7.09 0.57
C GLN A 262 13.88 6.71 -0.44
N ARG A 263 15.15 6.92 -0.11
CA ARG A 263 16.25 6.32 -0.86
C ARG A 263 16.07 4.81 -0.82
N ARG A 264 15.83 4.17 -1.96
CA ARG A 264 16.11 2.73 -2.10
C ARG A 264 17.58 2.56 -1.75
N ARG A 265 17.89 2.10 -0.54
CA ARG A 265 19.19 1.52 -0.26
C ARG A 265 19.32 0.35 -1.22
N LYS A 266 20.12 0.51 -2.29
CA LYS A 266 20.60 -0.65 -3.03
C LYS A 266 21.24 -1.54 -1.99
N ALA A 267 20.62 -2.70 -1.74
CA ALA A 267 21.30 -3.78 -1.07
C ALA A 267 22.55 -4.06 -1.92
N GLN A 268 23.71 -3.71 -1.38
CA GLN A 268 24.96 -4.26 -1.88
C GLN A 268 24.90 -5.73 -1.49
N LEU A 269 24.74 -6.60 -2.53
CA LEU A 269 25.02 -8.02 -2.47
C LEU A 269 26.53 -8.20 -2.31
#